data_6c216c14033ea402da5297003672f854
#
_entry.id   6c216c14033ea402da5297003672f854
#
_cell.length_a   1.000
_cell.length_b   1.000
_cell.length_c   1.000
_cell.angle_alpha   90.00
_cell.angle_beta   90.00
_cell.angle_gamma   90.00
#
_symmetry.space_group_name_H-M   'P 1'
#
loop_
_entity.id
_entity.type
_entity.pdbx_description
1 polymer ?
#
loop_
_entity_poly.entity_id
_entity_poly.type
_entity_poly.pdbx_seq_one_letter_code
_entity_poly.pdbx_strand_id
1 'polypeptide(L)'
;LFDAVAGLIGLRLRASFEGQAAMELEFAAYERVDDKYPFALQEKSPFVIDWQPAILEIIDDLRAGETRGMISAKFHNMLCEMIVAVARKIGQDKVVLSGGCFQNRLLTERTIDRLAAENFRPYWHQRIPPNDGGISLGQVVAASTFENPEPAEIR
;
A
#
# COMPACT_ATOMS: atom_id res chain seq x y z
N LEU A 1 -6.30 7.19 -4.27
CA LEU A 1 -7.04 5.99 -4.65
C LEU A 1 -7.92 5.49 -3.50
N PHE A 2 -7.43 5.46 -2.25
CA PHE A 2 -8.23 5.10 -1.07
C PHE A 2 -9.49 5.96 -0.94
N ASP A 3 -9.35 7.29 -0.99
CA ASP A 3 -10.48 8.20 -0.87
C ASP A 3 -11.48 8.04 -2.03
N ALA A 4 -10.98 7.78 -3.23
CA ALA A 4 -11.84 7.53 -4.38
C ALA A 4 -12.67 6.27 -4.20
N VAL A 5 -12.07 5.16 -3.75
CA VAL A 5 -12.78 3.91 -3.50
C VAL A 5 -13.75 4.06 -2.32
N ALA A 6 -13.34 4.67 -1.21
CA ALA A 6 -14.22 4.92 -0.07
C ALA A 6 -15.45 5.77 -0.45
N GLY A 7 -15.25 6.78 -1.32
CA GLY A 7 -16.33 7.58 -1.87
C GLY A 7 -17.24 6.78 -2.80
N LEU A 8 -16.65 5.99 -3.70
CA LEU A 8 -17.38 5.18 -4.68
C LEU A 8 -18.32 4.17 -4.01
N ILE A 9 -17.85 3.49 -2.95
CA ILE A 9 -18.67 2.52 -2.20
C ILE A 9 -19.60 3.16 -1.16
N GLY A 10 -19.66 4.50 -1.12
CA GLY A 10 -20.53 5.24 -0.21
C GLY A 10 -20.13 5.11 1.26
N LEU A 11 -18.85 4.83 1.55
CA LEU A 11 -18.35 4.73 2.92
C LEU A 11 -18.07 6.12 3.50
N ARG A 12 -17.34 6.98 2.75
CA ARG A 12 -17.01 8.34 3.16
C ARG A 12 -16.94 9.28 1.95
N LEU A 13 -17.85 10.25 1.90
CA LEU A 13 -17.90 11.28 0.84
C LEU A 13 -17.20 12.59 1.21
N ARG A 14 -17.09 12.88 2.51
CA ARG A 14 -16.42 14.06 3.05
C ARG A 14 -15.58 13.66 4.24
N ALA A 15 -14.29 13.90 4.17
CA ALA A 15 -13.37 13.69 5.28
C ALA A 15 -13.32 14.93 6.18
N SER A 16 -13.24 14.74 7.49
CA SER A 16 -13.04 15.79 8.49
C SER A 16 -11.56 16.01 8.80
N PHE A 17 -10.71 15.04 8.47
CA PHE A 17 -9.27 15.07 8.60
C PHE A 17 -8.61 14.18 7.55
N GLU A 18 -7.32 14.40 7.30
CA GLU A 18 -6.53 13.67 6.31
C GLU A 18 -6.46 12.17 6.66
N GLY A 19 -6.67 11.31 5.66
CA GLY A 19 -6.63 9.85 5.82
C GLY A 19 -7.89 9.22 6.42
N GLN A 20 -8.92 9.98 6.81
CA GLN A 20 -10.14 9.43 7.41
C GLN A 20 -10.81 8.39 6.52
N ALA A 21 -10.95 8.66 5.23
CA ALA A 21 -11.59 7.74 4.30
C ALA A 21 -10.78 6.45 4.13
N ALA A 22 -9.46 6.55 4.11
CA ALA A 22 -8.55 5.40 4.06
C ALA A 22 -8.66 4.52 5.32
N MET A 23 -8.71 5.15 6.51
CA MET A 23 -8.91 4.43 7.78
C MET A 23 -10.25 3.71 7.83
N GLU A 24 -11.33 4.36 7.42
CA GLU A 24 -12.65 3.74 7.41
C GLU A 24 -12.73 2.59 6.40
N LEU A 25 -12.04 2.72 5.27
CA LEU A 25 -11.93 1.64 4.30
C LEU A 25 -11.16 0.45 4.89
N GLU A 26 -10.07 0.69 5.62
CA GLU A 26 -9.33 -0.35 6.33
C GLU A 26 -10.23 -1.07 7.35
N PHE A 27 -10.92 -0.33 8.21
CA PHE A 27 -11.77 -0.90 9.26
C PHE A 27 -12.99 -1.64 8.72
N ALA A 28 -13.45 -1.29 7.52
CA ALA A 28 -14.55 -1.99 6.87
C ALA A 28 -14.16 -3.34 6.30
N ALA A 29 -12.86 -3.58 6.04
CA ALA A 29 -12.39 -4.77 5.33
C ALA A 29 -12.63 -6.06 6.13
N TYR A 30 -13.13 -7.11 5.46
CA TYR A 30 -13.24 -8.44 6.05
C TYR A 30 -11.87 -9.11 6.14
N GLU A 31 -11.62 -9.84 7.25
CA GLU A 31 -10.30 -10.40 7.56
C GLU A 31 -9.88 -11.56 6.64
N ARG A 32 -10.80 -12.42 6.25
CA ARG A 32 -10.53 -13.68 5.54
C ARG A 32 -11.08 -13.65 4.13
N VAL A 33 -10.49 -12.79 3.31
CA VAL A 33 -10.81 -12.68 1.88
C VAL A 33 -9.52 -12.84 1.10
N ASP A 34 -9.44 -13.88 0.26
CA ASP A 34 -8.28 -14.14 -0.60
C ASP A 34 -8.44 -13.51 -2.00
N ASP A 35 -9.67 -13.15 -2.35
CA ASP A 35 -10.00 -12.56 -3.63
C ASP A 35 -9.46 -11.13 -3.76
N LYS A 36 -9.21 -10.68 -5.00
CA LYS A 36 -8.61 -9.38 -5.30
C LYS A 36 -9.11 -8.83 -6.62
N TYR A 37 -9.07 -7.51 -6.76
CA TYR A 37 -9.37 -6.86 -8.02
C TYR A 37 -8.21 -6.97 -9.01
N PRO A 38 -8.49 -6.98 -10.32
CA PRO A 38 -7.48 -7.00 -11.37
C PRO A 38 -6.81 -5.64 -11.52
N PHE A 39 -5.55 -5.67 -11.95
CA PHE A 39 -4.78 -4.52 -12.40
C PHE A 39 -3.86 -4.94 -13.55
N ALA A 40 -3.32 -3.99 -14.30
CA ALA A 40 -2.32 -4.26 -15.30
C ALA A 40 -1.03 -3.47 -15.03
N LEU A 41 0.12 -4.13 -15.16
CA LEU A 41 1.43 -3.49 -15.12
C LEU A 41 1.91 -3.26 -16.55
N GLN A 42 1.87 -2.01 -17.01
CA GLN A 42 2.32 -1.64 -18.35
C GLN A 42 3.85 -1.53 -18.36
N GLU A 43 4.49 -2.23 -19.30
CA GLU A 43 5.94 -2.20 -19.49
C GLU A 43 6.39 -0.94 -20.25
N LYS A 44 6.25 0.20 -19.60
CA LYS A 44 6.74 1.50 -20.04
C LYS A 44 7.93 1.91 -19.17
N SER A 45 8.65 2.93 -19.58
CA SER A 45 9.69 3.54 -18.74
C SER A 45 9.25 4.97 -18.40
N PRO A 46 8.88 5.26 -17.14
CA PRO A 46 8.73 4.34 -16.00
C PRO A 46 7.58 3.35 -16.15
N PHE A 47 7.54 2.28 -15.34
CA PHE A 47 6.41 1.36 -15.27
C PHE A 47 5.14 2.11 -14.84
N VAL A 48 4.02 1.75 -15.45
CA VAL A 48 2.72 2.32 -15.10
C VAL A 48 1.80 1.22 -14.61
N ILE A 49 1.24 1.39 -13.42
CA ILE A 49 0.21 0.50 -12.89
C ILE A 49 -1.15 1.05 -13.35
N ASP A 50 -1.84 0.27 -14.17
CA ASP A 50 -3.20 0.58 -14.58
C ASP A 50 -4.18 -0.11 -13.64
N TRP A 51 -4.87 0.68 -12.84
CA TRP A 51 -5.89 0.27 -11.88
C TRP A 51 -7.32 0.43 -12.40
N GLN A 52 -7.49 0.88 -13.66
CA GLN A 52 -8.81 1.05 -14.27
C GLN A 52 -9.66 -0.24 -14.23
N PRO A 53 -9.11 -1.45 -14.51
CA PRO A 53 -9.88 -2.69 -14.42
C PRO A 53 -10.49 -2.90 -13.03
N ALA A 54 -9.76 -2.58 -11.96
CA ALA A 54 -10.26 -2.69 -10.59
C ALA A 54 -11.46 -1.78 -10.33
N ILE A 55 -11.45 -0.55 -10.82
CA ILE A 55 -12.57 0.37 -10.64
C ILE A 55 -13.83 -0.14 -11.36
N LEU A 56 -13.66 -0.72 -12.53
CA LEU A 56 -14.79 -1.31 -13.28
C LEU A 56 -15.40 -2.48 -12.51
N GLU A 57 -14.58 -3.40 -11.98
CA GLU A 57 -15.09 -4.50 -11.16
C GLU A 57 -15.71 -4.03 -9.84
N ILE A 58 -15.16 -3.01 -9.18
CA ILE A 58 -15.79 -2.41 -7.98
C ILE A 58 -17.18 -1.89 -8.30
N ILE A 59 -17.37 -1.27 -9.47
CA ILE A 59 -18.69 -0.78 -9.91
C ILE A 59 -19.63 -1.94 -10.15
N ASP A 60 -19.14 -3.04 -10.73
CA ASP A 60 -19.97 -4.23 -10.99
C ASP A 60 -20.34 -4.95 -9.67
N ASP A 61 -19.39 -5.07 -8.72
CA ASP A 61 -19.67 -5.58 -7.38
C ASP A 61 -20.74 -4.73 -6.65
N LEU A 62 -20.65 -3.40 -6.75
CA LEU A 62 -21.67 -2.50 -6.19
C LEU A 62 -23.06 -2.72 -6.82
N ARG A 63 -23.12 -2.91 -8.13
CA ARG A 63 -24.37 -3.20 -8.83
C ARG A 63 -24.95 -4.58 -8.46
N ALA A 64 -24.08 -5.54 -8.17
CA ALA A 64 -24.44 -6.86 -7.69
C ALA A 64 -24.88 -6.86 -6.21
N GLY A 65 -24.71 -5.76 -5.49
CA GLY A 65 -25.07 -5.63 -4.08
C GLY A 65 -24.01 -6.21 -3.15
N GLU A 66 -22.74 -6.30 -3.60
CA GLU A 66 -21.64 -6.78 -2.77
C GLU A 66 -21.41 -5.85 -1.56
N THR A 67 -20.99 -6.42 -0.45
CA THR A 67 -20.77 -5.69 0.80
C THR A 67 -19.54 -4.78 0.73
N ARG A 68 -19.60 -3.64 1.45
CA ARG A 68 -18.46 -2.74 1.57
C ARG A 68 -17.22 -3.43 2.13
N GLY A 69 -17.42 -4.38 3.06
CA GLY A 69 -16.33 -5.14 3.69
C GLY A 69 -15.61 -6.05 2.70
N MET A 70 -16.34 -6.72 1.81
CA MET A 70 -15.78 -7.56 0.76
C MET A 70 -15.02 -6.71 -0.26
N ILE A 71 -15.62 -5.62 -0.74
CA ILE A 71 -15.00 -4.70 -1.69
C ILE A 71 -13.71 -4.12 -1.11
N SER A 72 -13.73 -3.69 0.16
CA SER A 72 -12.55 -3.17 0.82
C SER A 72 -11.45 -4.21 0.94
N ALA A 73 -11.77 -5.45 1.32
CA ALA A 73 -10.79 -6.52 1.44
C ALA A 73 -10.13 -6.86 0.09
N LYS A 74 -10.93 -7.00 -0.97
CA LYS A 74 -10.44 -7.22 -2.35
C LYS A 74 -9.54 -6.08 -2.82
N PHE A 75 -9.92 -4.83 -2.49
CA PHE A 75 -9.12 -3.64 -2.81
C PHE A 75 -7.74 -3.65 -2.11
N HIS A 76 -7.68 -3.95 -0.81
CA HIS A 76 -6.41 -4.05 -0.09
C HIS A 76 -5.54 -5.18 -0.64
N ASN A 77 -6.12 -6.34 -0.96
CA ASN A 77 -5.41 -7.45 -1.59
C ASN A 77 -4.81 -7.06 -2.95
N MET A 78 -5.56 -6.33 -3.77
CA MET A 78 -5.05 -5.80 -5.03
C MET A 78 -3.82 -4.91 -4.82
N LEU A 79 -3.86 -3.99 -3.84
CA LEU A 79 -2.73 -3.11 -3.55
C LEU A 79 -1.48 -3.90 -3.14
N CYS A 80 -1.64 -4.93 -2.30
CA CYS A 80 -0.55 -5.83 -1.94
C CYS A 80 0.05 -6.50 -3.19
N GLU A 81 -0.78 -7.04 -4.07
CA GLU A 81 -0.31 -7.71 -5.30
C GLU A 81 0.34 -6.73 -6.29
N MET A 82 -0.11 -5.47 -6.35
CA MET A 82 0.58 -4.42 -7.11
C MET A 82 2.02 -4.22 -6.62
N ILE A 83 2.22 -4.14 -5.29
CA ILE A 83 3.55 -4.00 -4.69
C ILE A 83 4.42 -5.21 -5.02
N VAL A 84 3.89 -6.41 -4.87
CA VAL A 84 4.61 -7.66 -5.20
C VAL A 84 4.96 -7.72 -6.68
N ALA A 85 4.04 -7.36 -7.58
CA ALA A 85 4.28 -7.35 -9.02
C ALA A 85 5.42 -6.39 -9.42
N VAL A 86 5.45 -5.20 -8.80
CA VAL A 86 6.54 -4.24 -9.01
C VAL A 86 7.87 -4.77 -8.44
N ALA A 87 7.85 -5.36 -7.24
CA ALA A 87 9.05 -5.95 -6.62
C ALA A 87 9.65 -7.05 -7.51
N ARG A 88 8.82 -7.96 -8.03
CA ARG A 88 9.25 -9.00 -9.00
C ARG A 88 9.88 -8.39 -10.25
N LYS A 89 9.30 -7.30 -10.77
CA LYS A 89 9.80 -6.66 -11.99
C LYS A 89 11.15 -5.98 -11.78
N ILE A 90 11.37 -5.39 -10.60
CA ILE A 90 12.64 -4.75 -10.23
C ILE A 90 13.71 -5.81 -9.91
N GLY A 91 13.33 -6.95 -9.33
CA GLY A 91 14.22 -8.07 -9.06
C GLY A 91 15.24 -7.86 -7.94
N GLN A 92 15.03 -6.85 -7.06
CA GLN A 92 15.82 -6.66 -5.84
C GLN A 92 15.20 -7.44 -4.68
N ASP A 93 16.00 -8.17 -3.92
CA ASP A 93 15.52 -8.99 -2.81
C ASP A 93 15.05 -8.18 -1.59
N LYS A 94 15.56 -6.97 -1.40
CA LYS A 94 15.19 -6.06 -0.32
C LYS A 94 14.12 -5.06 -0.78
N VAL A 95 13.01 -5.01 -0.06
CA VAL A 95 11.89 -4.10 -0.33
C VAL A 95 11.61 -3.25 0.90
N VAL A 96 11.71 -1.92 0.77
CA VAL A 96 11.42 -0.98 1.85
C VAL A 96 10.00 -0.44 1.68
N LEU A 97 9.18 -0.57 2.73
CA LEU A 97 7.83 -0.03 2.79
C LEU A 97 7.85 1.28 3.60
N SER A 98 7.58 2.41 2.93
CA SER A 98 7.58 3.74 3.53
C SER A 98 6.50 4.63 2.88
N GLY A 99 6.14 5.70 3.57
CA GLY A 99 5.09 6.63 3.14
C GLY A 99 3.79 6.43 3.92
N GLY A 100 2.91 7.45 3.87
CA GLY A 100 1.67 7.51 4.66
C GLY A 100 0.71 6.34 4.45
N CYS A 101 0.71 5.70 3.27
CA CYS A 101 -0.12 4.53 2.99
C CYS A 101 0.19 3.34 3.93
N PHE A 102 1.42 3.22 4.42
CA PHE A 102 1.83 2.15 5.33
C PHE A 102 1.51 2.43 6.81
N GLN A 103 0.75 3.49 7.10
CA GLN A 103 0.00 3.61 8.35
C GLN A 103 -1.22 2.67 8.38
N ASN A 104 -1.73 2.26 7.21
CA ASN A 104 -2.75 1.24 7.08
C ASN A 104 -2.15 -0.11 7.46
N ARG A 105 -2.58 -0.64 8.61
CA ARG A 105 -2.05 -1.87 9.20
C ARG A 105 -2.37 -3.07 8.35
N LEU A 106 -3.60 -3.17 7.85
CA LEU A 106 -4.05 -4.28 7.01
C LEU A 106 -3.21 -4.38 5.73
N LEU A 107 -2.99 -3.24 5.05
CA LEU A 107 -2.13 -3.19 3.87
C LEU A 107 -0.70 -3.61 4.21
N THR A 108 -0.15 -3.08 5.30
CA THR A 108 1.24 -3.31 5.70
C THR A 108 1.48 -4.78 6.04
N GLU A 109 0.67 -5.36 6.93
CA GLU A 109 0.81 -6.77 7.34
C GLU A 109 0.66 -7.71 6.14
N ARG A 110 -0.39 -7.55 5.34
CA ARG A 110 -0.60 -8.38 4.14
C ARG A 110 0.55 -8.24 3.13
N THR A 111 1.07 -7.03 2.94
CA THR A 111 2.20 -6.80 2.03
C THR A 111 3.48 -7.49 2.51
N ILE A 112 3.77 -7.42 3.83
CA ILE A 112 4.91 -8.12 4.43
C ILE A 112 4.81 -9.63 4.19
N ASP A 113 3.66 -10.22 4.51
CA ASP A 113 3.43 -11.66 4.35
C ASP A 113 3.55 -12.09 2.89
N ARG A 114 2.97 -11.30 1.97
CA ARG A 114 3.02 -11.61 0.53
C ARG A 114 4.44 -11.48 -0.05
N LEU A 115 5.19 -10.45 0.34
CA LEU A 115 6.59 -10.29 -0.07
C LEU A 115 7.46 -11.44 0.49
N ALA A 116 7.28 -11.79 1.76
CA ALA A 116 8.03 -12.89 2.39
C ALA A 116 7.72 -14.24 1.71
N ALA A 117 6.46 -14.51 1.35
CA ALA A 117 6.05 -15.72 0.62
C ALA A 117 6.71 -15.83 -0.78
N GLU A 118 7.11 -14.70 -1.36
CA GLU A 118 7.84 -14.61 -2.64
C GLU A 118 9.37 -14.56 -2.47
N ASN A 119 9.88 -14.84 -1.26
CA ASN A 119 11.30 -14.78 -0.89
C ASN A 119 11.94 -13.38 -0.95
N PHE A 120 11.15 -12.31 -0.95
CA PHE A 120 11.66 -10.97 -0.71
C PHE A 120 11.92 -10.74 0.78
N ARG A 121 12.79 -9.76 1.08
CA ARG A 121 13.07 -9.28 2.44
C ARG A 121 12.44 -7.90 2.65
N PRO A 122 11.20 -7.83 3.21
CA PRO A 122 10.54 -6.57 3.47
C PRO A 122 11.13 -5.88 4.69
N TYR A 123 11.28 -4.57 4.60
CA TYR A 123 11.66 -3.66 5.68
C TYR A 123 10.59 -2.60 5.83
N TRP A 124 10.17 -2.33 7.05
CA TRP A 124 9.14 -1.32 7.34
C TRP A 124 9.45 -0.58 8.63
N HIS A 125 8.82 0.57 8.81
CA HIS A 125 9.00 1.38 10.00
C HIS A 125 8.37 0.71 11.24
N GLN A 126 9.16 0.56 12.31
CA GLN A 126 8.71 -0.05 13.57
C GLN A 126 8.72 0.93 14.75
N ARG A 127 9.59 1.94 14.72
CA ARG A 127 9.79 2.88 15.82
C ARG A 127 9.50 4.33 15.44
N ILE A 128 9.39 4.59 14.16
CA ILE A 128 9.23 5.93 13.59
C ILE A 128 8.01 5.85 12.67
N PRO A 129 7.14 6.88 12.64
CA PRO A 129 6.03 6.91 11.71
C PRO A 129 6.51 6.80 10.26
N PRO A 130 5.80 6.02 9.40
CA PRO A 130 6.18 5.90 7.99
C PRO A 130 5.81 7.13 7.15
N ASN A 131 5.06 8.09 7.70
CA ASN A 131 4.62 9.33 7.06
C ASN A 131 5.62 10.47 7.27
N ASP A 132 5.21 11.70 6.94
CA ASP A 132 6.02 12.92 7.05
C ASP A 132 6.59 13.18 8.44
N GLY A 133 5.99 12.60 9.49
CA GLY A 133 6.52 12.67 10.86
C GLY A 133 7.92 12.05 11.02
N GLY A 134 8.35 11.19 10.07
CA GLY A 134 9.68 10.60 10.05
C GLY A 134 10.77 11.45 9.34
N ILE A 135 10.39 12.49 8.59
CA ILE A 135 11.30 13.25 7.73
C ILE A 135 12.43 13.93 8.54
N SER A 136 12.09 14.57 9.66
CA SER A 136 13.07 15.29 10.46
C SER A 136 14.19 14.37 10.99
N LEU A 137 13.84 13.15 11.40
CA LEU A 137 14.85 12.18 11.83
C LEU A 137 15.72 11.71 10.65
N GLY A 138 15.11 11.48 9.49
CA GLY A 138 15.84 11.16 8.27
C GLY A 138 16.83 12.25 7.87
N GLN A 139 16.47 13.52 8.03
CA GLN A 139 17.36 14.66 7.79
C GLN A 139 18.55 14.68 8.76
N VAL A 140 18.33 14.41 10.05
CA VAL A 140 19.41 14.33 11.04
C VAL A 140 20.37 13.19 10.70
N VAL A 141 19.87 12.01 10.37
CA VAL A 141 20.70 10.87 9.95
C VAL A 141 21.48 11.19 8.69
N ALA A 142 20.84 11.78 7.67
CA ALA A 142 21.53 12.19 6.45
C ALA A 142 22.65 13.20 6.74
N ALA A 143 22.41 14.23 7.56
CA ALA A 143 23.42 15.21 7.93
C ALA A 143 24.62 14.56 8.61
N SER A 144 24.40 13.60 9.52
CA SER A 144 25.49 12.91 10.23
C SER A 144 26.36 12.03 9.31
N THR A 145 25.79 11.51 8.21
CA THR A 145 26.55 10.72 7.22
C THR A 145 27.38 11.56 6.28
N PHE A 146 27.01 12.84 6.06
CA PHE A 146 27.82 13.79 5.27
C PHE A 146 29.06 14.24 6.00
N GLU A 147 29.06 14.28 7.37
CA GLU A 147 30.21 14.64 8.19
C GLU A 147 31.21 13.49 8.37
N ASN A 148 30.77 12.23 8.15
CA ASN A 148 31.60 11.02 8.20
C ASN A 148 31.35 10.14 7.00
N PRO A 149 32.09 10.25 5.88
CA PRO A 149 31.87 9.49 4.66
C PRO A 149 32.39 8.02 4.73
N GLU A 150 32.34 7.35 5.85
CA GLU A 150 32.54 5.91 5.85
C GLU A 150 31.28 5.20 5.32
N PRO A 151 31.43 4.22 4.41
CA PRO A 151 30.27 3.50 3.88
C PRO A 151 29.58 2.78 5.02
N ALA A 152 28.31 3.13 5.27
CA ALA A 152 27.47 2.40 6.21
C ALA A 152 27.36 0.95 5.72
N GLU A 153 28.06 0.02 6.37
CA GLU A 153 27.73 -1.39 6.22
C GLU A 153 26.30 -1.60 6.73
N ILE A 154 25.39 -1.76 5.81
CA ILE A 154 24.02 -2.13 6.11
C ILE A 154 24.05 -3.59 6.57
N ARG A 155 24.06 -3.76 7.90
CA ARG A 155 23.86 -5.05 8.56
C ARG A 155 22.37 -5.39 8.66
#